data_22de7a14ebed110938b74eb5a41cb2f2
#
_entry.id   22de7a14ebed110938b74eb5a41cb2f2
#
_cell.length_a   1.000
_cell.length_b   1.000
_cell.length_c   1.000
_cell.angle_alpha   90.00
_cell.angle_beta   90.00
_cell.angle_gamma   90.00
#
_symmetry.space_group_name_H-M   'P 1'
#
loop_
_entity.id
_entity.type
_entity.pdbx_description
1 polymer ?
#
loop_
_entity_poly.entity_id
_entity_poly.type
_entity_poly.pdbx_seq_one_letter_code
_entity_poly.pdbx_strand_id
1 'polypeptide(L)'
;MKNLVASSLFFIGLIANVVNAEEVSIPEFAAVFQLETSDGASFSGALTKFAQSDCRKNMPTSIRIMAESFNGDEDISHSVIWSFPDADAVQTSFAAFASCREWADAWAVLSKQADYKSNQLFKTLLAGGDYTQDGAYTIWQMSISDEAAYVAAYEKLMVSQIKEGILNGGYGLWRVQGGANSDFTHMAFAGAKDMATLLSNTNPSKAFLDFQKTVAGIRKVHRQNINTVVADL
;
A
#
# COMPACT_ATOMS: atom_id res chain seq x y z
N MET A 1 -72.19 -5.09 32.32
CA MET A 1 -71.68 -5.28 30.97
C MET A 1 -70.46 -4.38 30.83
N LYS A 2 -69.28 -4.94 30.94
CA LYS A 2 -67.97 -4.23 30.91
C LYS A 2 -67.28 -4.56 29.60
N ASN A 3 -67.12 -3.56 28.75
CA ASN A 3 -66.37 -3.68 27.49
C ASN A 3 -64.85 -3.66 27.76
N LEU A 4 -64.17 -4.75 27.43
CA LEU A 4 -62.74 -4.82 27.36
C LEU A 4 -62.32 -4.37 25.95
N VAL A 5 -61.53 -3.28 25.86
CA VAL A 5 -60.84 -2.85 24.65
C VAL A 5 -59.43 -3.46 24.71
N ALA A 6 -59.16 -4.37 23.80
CA ALA A 6 -57.81 -4.95 23.64
C ALA A 6 -56.96 -4.00 22.75
N SER A 7 -55.95 -3.42 23.33
CA SER A 7 -54.93 -2.64 22.61
C SER A 7 -53.83 -3.56 22.09
N SER A 8 -53.78 -3.77 20.78
CA SER A 8 -52.69 -4.47 20.11
C SER A 8 -51.50 -3.54 19.91
N LEU A 9 -50.42 -3.76 20.65
CA LEU A 9 -49.12 -3.11 20.41
C LEU A 9 -48.42 -3.82 19.26
N PHE A 10 -48.29 -3.12 18.12
CA PHE A 10 -47.46 -3.53 16.99
C PHE A 10 -46.00 -3.17 17.32
N PHE A 11 -45.18 -4.20 17.61
CA PHE A 11 -43.72 -4.06 17.69
C PHE A 11 -43.17 -4.09 16.27
N ILE A 12 -42.79 -2.92 15.73
CA ILE A 12 -42.01 -2.81 14.52
C ILE A 12 -40.54 -3.05 14.92
N GLY A 13 -40.06 -4.28 14.70
CA GLY A 13 -38.67 -4.61 14.85
C GLY A 13 -37.85 -3.89 13.76
N LEU A 14 -37.12 -2.86 14.12
CA LEU A 14 -36.03 -2.32 13.27
C LEU A 14 -34.95 -3.43 13.17
N ILE A 15 -34.90 -4.12 12.04
CA ILE A 15 -33.76 -4.94 11.66
C ILE A 15 -32.71 -3.94 11.21
N ALA A 16 -31.78 -3.58 12.11
CA ALA A 16 -30.56 -2.88 11.74
C ALA A 16 -29.74 -3.88 10.90
N ASN A 17 -29.69 -3.66 9.58
CA ASN A 17 -28.71 -4.30 8.72
C ASN A 17 -27.34 -3.77 9.17
N VAL A 18 -26.64 -4.58 9.97
CA VAL A 18 -25.21 -4.39 10.21
C VAL A 18 -24.53 -4.73 8.88
N VAL A 19 -24.25 -3.71 8.09
CA VAL A 19 -23.30 -3.82 6.98
C VAL A 19 -21.97 -4.10 7.66
N ASN A 20 -21.55 -5.36 7.67
CA ASN A 20 -20.18 -5.71 7.99
C ASN A 20 -19.31 -5.04 6.91
N ALA A 21 -18.69 -3.91 7.24
CA ALA A 21 -17.58 -3.42 6.46
C ALA A 21 -16.53 -4.55 6.49
N GLU A 22 -16.23 -5.13 5.34
CA GLU A 22 -15.16 -6.11 5.20
C GLU A 22 -13.90 -5.45 5.73
N GLU A 23 -13.34 -5.99 6.80
CA GLU A 23 -12.14 -5.44 7.44
C GLU A 23 -11.01 -5.56 6.43
N VAL A 24 -10.47 -4.43 5.95
CA VAL A 24 -9.40 -4.40 4.96
C VAL A 24 -8.19 -5.13 5.55
N SER A 25 -7.93 -6.33 5.05
CA SER A 25 -6.82 -7.15 5.52
C SER A 25 -5.49 -6.48 5.18
N ILE A 26 -4.71 -6.15 6.20
CA ILE A 26 -3.36 -5.59 6.05
C ILE A 26 -2.40 -6.70 5.63
N PRO A 27 -1.74 -6.59 4.46
CA PRO A 27 -0.76 -7.58 4.02
C PRO A 27 0.45 -7.62 4.97
N GLU A 28 0.90 -8.83 5.33
CA GLU A 28 2.09 -8.99 6.17
C GLU A 28 3.38 -8.71 5.39
N PHE A 29 3.40 -9.03 4.09
CA PHE A 29 4.56 -8.83 3.21
C PHE A 29 4.19 -8.06 1.95
N ALA A 30 5.18 -7.33 1.41
CA ALA A 30 5.11 -6.71 0.11
C ALA A 30 6.42 -6.91 -0.65
N ALA A 31 6.35 -7.36 -1.91
CA ALA A 31 7.48 -7.34 -2.82
C ALA A 31 7.35 -6.13 -3.75
N VAL A 32 8.36 -5.27 -3.76
CA VAL A 32 8.39 -4.06 -4.59
C VAL A 32 9.45 -4.24 -5.67
N PHE A 33 9.03 -4.12 -6.92
CA PHE A 33 9.89 -4.14 -8.10
C PHE A 33 9.92 -2.74 -8.68
N GLN A 34 11.10 -2.13 -8.72
CA GLN A 34 11.31 -0.82 -9.33
C GLN A 34 11.95 -1.01 -10.70
N LEU A 35 11.45 -0.26 -11.68
CA LEU A 35 11.85 -0.42 -13.07
C LEU A 35 11.78 0.90 -13.84
N GLU A 36 12.55 0.95 -14.91
CA GLU A 36 12.43 1.96 -15.94
C GLU A 36 11.73 1.36 -17.16
N THR A 37 10.72 2.02 -17.69
CA THR A 37 10.08 1.68 -18.97
C THR A 37 9.76 2.93 -19.74
N SER A 38 10.01 2.90 -21.05
CA SER A 38 9.61 3.96 -21.97
C SER A 38 8.18 3.79 -22.50
N ASP A 39 7.55 2.63 -22.27
CA ASP A 39 6.18 2.30 -22.69
C ASP A 39 5.39 1.72 -21.51
N GLY A 40 5.02 2.62 -20.58
CA GLY A 40 4.23 2.25 -19.40
C GLY A 40 2.85 1.67 -19.73
N ALA A 41 2.26 2.04 -20.86
CA ALA A 41 0.96 1.53 -21.29
C ALA A 41 1.05 0.04 -21.71
N SER A 42 2.03 -0.33 -22.54
CA SER A 42 2.26 -1.71 -22.91
C SER A 42 2.69 -2.57 -21.72
N PHE A 43 3.53 -2.01 -20.83
CA PHE A 43 3.95 -2.66 -19.60
C PHE A 43 2.74 -2.96 -18.70
N SER A 44 1.92 -1.97 -18.39
CA SER A 44 0.72 -2.13 -17.55
C SER A 44 -0.30 -3.05 -18.21
N GLY A 45 -0.44 -2.99 -19.54
CA GLY A 45 -1.31 -3.87 -20.32
C GLY A 45 -0.91 -5.34 -20.20
N ALA A 46 0.39 -5.67 -20.23
CA ALA A 46 0.87 -7.04 -20.05
C ALA A 46 0.58 -7.58 -18.63
N LEU A 47 0.78 -6.77 -17.60
CA LEU A 47 0.43 -7.15 -16.23
C LEU A 47 -1.07 -7.28 -16.02
N THR A 48 -1.89 -6.38 -16.61
CA THR A 48 -3.36 -6.46 -16.56
C THR A 48 -3.86 -7.75 -17.22
N LYS A 49 -3.30 -8.13 -18.39
CA LYS A 49 -3.65 -9.39 -19.05
C LYS A 49 -3.29 -10.60 -18.19
N PHE A 50 -2.11 -10.60 -17.57
CA PHE A 50 -1.72 -11.65 -16.63
C PHE A 50 -2.68 -11.69 -15.43
N ALA A 51 -3.05 -10.55 -14.86
CA ALA A 51 -3.96 -10.46 -13.71
C ALA A 51 -5.34 -11.10 -13.96
N GLN A 52 -5.78 -11.14 -15.20
CA GLN A 52 -7.04 -11.76 -15.62
C GLN A 52 -6.93 -13.28 -15.86
N SER A 53 -5.74 -13.85 -15.81
CA SER A 53 -5.50 -15.28 -16.09
C SER A 53 -5.98 -16.19 -14.95
N ASP A 54 -6.25 -17.44 -15.27
CA ASP A 54 -6.72 -18.41 -14.28
C ASP A 54 -5.63 -18.79 -13.29
N CYS A 55 -4.36 -18.82 -13.71
CA CYS A 55 -3.29 -19.10 -12.76
C CYS A 55 -3.12 -17.95 -11.75
N ARG A 56 -3.34 -16.69 -12.16
CA ARG A 56 -3.27 -15.52 -11.26
C ARG A 56 -4.38 -15.53 -10.21
N LYS A 57 -5.58 -15.95 -10.57
CA LYS A 57 -6.73 -16.04 -9.65
C LYS A 57 -6.49 -16.98 -8.47
N ASN A 58 -5.58 -17.94 -8.61
CA ASN A 58 -5.20 -18.89 -7.58
C ASN A 58 -4.01 -18.41 -6.73
N MET A 59 -3.44 -17.23 -7.01
CA MET A 59 -2.36 -16.65 -6.21
C MET A 59 -2.95 -15.75 -5.12
N PRO A 60 -2.68 -16.01 -3.84
CA PRO A 60 -3.20 -15.19 -2.72
C PRO A 60 -2.40 -13.89 -2.57
N THR A 61 -2.48 -13.03 -3.58
CA THR A 61 -1.73 -11.75 -3.63
C THR A 61 -2.54 -10.70 -4.37
N SER A 62 -2.31 -9.43 -4.10
CA SER A 62 -2.76 -8.31 -4.92
C SER A 62 -1.58 -7.64 -5.61
N ILE A 63 -1.83 -6.98 -6.73
CA ILE A 63 -0.80 -6.29 -7.51
C ILE A 63 -1.24 -4.84 -7.67
N ARG A 64 -0.34 -3.92 -7.35
CA ARG A 64 -0.53 -2.48 -7.62
C ARG A 64 0.59 -2.00 -8.51
N ILE A 65 0.24 -1.28 -9.59
CA ILE A 65 1.19 -0.60 -10.47
C ILE A 65 1.16 0.88 -10.12
N MET A 66 2.33 1.46 -9.91
CA MET A 66 2.50 2.88 -9.61
C MET A 66 3.45 3.52 -10.61
N ALA A 67 3.14 4.74 -11.05
CA ALA A 67 4.09 5.61 -11.74
C ALA A 67 4.85 6.46 -10.72
N GLU A 68 6.16 6.56 -10.88
CA GLU A 68 7.05 7.40 -10.08
C GLU A 68 6.99 8.83 -10.60
N SER A 69 6.02 9.63 -10.12
CA SER A 69 5.69 10.95 -10.68
C SER A 69 6.72 12.03 -10.34
N PHE A 70 7.27 11.98 -9.10
CA PHE A 70 8.32 12.88 -8.63
C PHE A 70 9.33 12.08 -7.82
N ASN A 71 10.42 11.66 -8.45
CA ASN A 71 11.45 10.78 -7.89
C ASN A 71 12.88 11.34 -7.94
N GLY A 72 13.02 12.64 -8.22
CA GLY A 72 14.33 13.29 -8.34
C GLY A 72 15.06 12.93 -9.63
N ASP A 73 16.28 12.45 -9.49
CA ASP A 73 17.18 12.07 -10.57
C ASP A 73 17.33 10.55 -10.74
N GLU A 74 16.41 9.77 -10.17
CA GLU A 74 16.43 8.30 -10.26
C GLU A 74 15.87 7.83 -11.61
N ASP A 75 16.56 6.86 -12.21
CA ASP A 75 16.13 6.19 -13.44
C ASP A 75 15.04 5.13 -13.17
N ILE A 76 13.98 5.52 -12.46
CA ILE A 76 12.83 4.66 -12.13
C ILE A 76 11.58 5.38 -12.61
N SER A 77 10.82 4.74 -13.48
CA SER A 77 9.55 5.29 -13.97
C SER A 77 8.33 4.65 -13.31
N HIS A 78 8.44 3.39 -12.89
CA HIS A 78 7.33 2.63 -12.31
C HIS A 78 7.79 1.74 -11.16
N SER A 79 6.85 1.48 -10.24
CA SER A 79 6.97 0.45 -9.21
C SER A 79 5.80 -0.52 -9.32
N VAL A 80 6.08 -1.82 -9.20
CA VAL A 80 5.05 -2.87 -9.09
C VAL A 80 5.12 -3.45 -7.70
N ILE A 81 4.02 -3.38 -6.98
CA ILE A 81 3.90 -3.85 -5.59
C ILE A 81 3.04 -5.10 -5.59
N TRP A 82 3.60 -6.21 -5.10
CA TRP A 82 2.90 -7.46 -4.84
C TRP A 82 2.69 -7.58 -3.34
N SER A 83 1.44 -7.59 -2.89
CA SER A 83 1.11 -7.66 -1.46
C SER A 83 0.62 -9.05 -1.11
N PHE A 84 1.13 -9.63 -0.02
CA PHE A 84 0.86 -10.98 0.43
C PHE A 84 0.32 -10.96 1.86
N PRO A 85 -0.78 -11.69 2.16
CA PRO A 85 -1.33 -11.74 3.51
C PRO A 85 -0.38 -12.35 4.54
N ASP A 86 0.46 -13.32 4.13
CA ASP A 86 1.39 -14.04 5.00
C ASP A 86 2.57 -14.65 4.22
N ALA A 87 3.47 -15.35 4.89
CA ALA A 87 4.63 -15.99 4.30
C ALA A 87 4.26 -17.19 3.39
N ASP A 88 3.19 -17.91 3.70
CA ASP A 88 2.71 -19.04 2.89
C ASP A 88 2.17 -18.54 1.55
N ALA A 89 1.54 -17.38 1.54
CA ALA A 89 1.10 -16.70 0.33
C ALA A 89 2.29 -16.29 -0.56
N VAL A 90 3.40 -15.83 0.02
CA VAL A 90 4.64 -15.57 -0.72
C VAL A 90 5.12 -16.86 -1.39
N GLN A 91 5.30 -17.93 -0.63
CA GLN A 91 5.77 -19.22 -1.13
C GLN A 91 4.86 -19.77 -2.24
N THR A 92 3.54 -19.75 -2.01
CA THR A 92 2.53 -20.26 -2.96
C THR A 92 2.55 -19.46 -4.27
N SER A 93 2.63 -18.14 -4.19
CA SER A 93 2.65 -17.28 -5.39
C SER A 93 3.92 -17.49 -6.20
N PHE A 94 5.10 -17.57 -5.56
CA PHE A 94 6.35 -17.83 -6.28
C PHE A 94 6.39 -19.23 -6.90
N ALA A 95 5.85 -20.25 -6.25
CA ALA A 95 5.71 -21.59 -6.82
C ALA A 95 4.77 -21.59 -8.05
N ALA A 96 3.67 -20.84 -7.97
CA ALA A 96 2.72 -20.71 -9.06
C ALA A 96 3.33 -20.02 -10.30
N PHE A 97 4.17 -18.98 -10.13
CA PHE A 97 4.89 -18.34 -11.26
C PHE A 97 5.72 -19.34 -12.07
N ALA A 98 6.39 -20.28 -11.43
CA ALA A 98 7.24 -21.25 -12.09
C ALA A 98 6.47 -22.19 -13.04
N SER A 99 5.18 -22.38 -12.82
CA SER A 99 4.30 -23.27 -13.61
C SER A 99 3.23 -22.55 -14.44
N CYS A 100 3.13 -21.22 -14.30
CA CYS A 100 2.12 -20.41 -14.98
C CYS A 100 2.58 -19.98 -16.38
N ARG A 101 1.92 -20.50 -17.42
CA ARG A 101 2.22 -20.13 -18.81
C ARG A 101 1.93 -18.66 -19.08
N GLU A 102 0.82 -18.14 -18.56
CA GLU A 102 0.41 -16.76 -18.75
C GLU A 102 1.40 -15.77 -18.11
N TRP A 103 2.05 -16.18 -17.00
CA TRP A 103 3.17 -15.43 -16.45
C TRP A 103 4.38 -15.44 -17.37
N ALA A 104 4.73 -16.60 -17.93
CA ALA A 104 5.83 -16.70 -18.90
C ALA A 104 5.60 -15.84 -20.13
N ASP A 105 4.36 -15.81 -20.64
CA ASP A 105 3.96 -14.97 -21.78
C ASP A 105 4.03 -13.46 -21.42
N ALA A 106 3.56 -13.08 -20.23
CA ALA A 106 3.69 -11.71 -19.74
C ALA A 106 5.15 -11.31 -19.56
N TRP A 107 5.95 -12.17 -18.93
CA TRP A 107 7.38 -11.94 -18.73
C TRP A 107 8.16 -11.75 -20.03
N ALA A 108 7.82 -12.50 -21.07
CA ALA A 108 8.43 -12.34 -22.39
C ALA A 108 8.19 -10.95 -23.02
N VAL A 109 7.11 -10.26 -22.63
CA VAL A 109 6.84 -8.86 -23.01
C VAL A 109 7.57 -7.92 -22.04
N LEU A 110 7.35 -8.09 -20.73
CA LEU A 110 7.87 -7.21 -19.67
C LEU A 110 9.40 -7.09 -19.72
N SER A 111 10.11 -8.23 -19.89
CA SER A 111 11.58 -8.27 -19.93
C SER A 111 12.21 -7.55 -21.13
N LYS A 112 11.41 -7.22 -22.17
CA LYS A 112 11.87 -6.44 -23.32
C LYS A 112 11.55 -4.95 -23.20
N GLN A 113 10.59 -4.60 -22.34
CA GLN A 113 10.06 -3.24 -22.23
C GLN A 113 10.53 -2.52 -20.97
N ALA A 114 11.04 -3.27 -20.01
CA ALA A 114 11.45 -2.71 -18.72
C ALA A 114 12.87 -3.12 -18.35
N ASP A 115 13.63 -2.13 -17.88
CA ASP A 115 14.92 -2.33 -17.21
C ASP A 115 14.67 -2.38 -15.70
N TYR A 116 14.90 -3.56 -15.10
CA TYR A 116 14.69 -3.78 -13.68
C TYR A 116 15.84 -3.19 -12.87
N LYS A 117 15.55 -2.20 -12.05
CA LYS A 117 16.52 -1.47 -11.22
C LYS A 117 16.70 -2.13 -9.85
N SER A 118 15.60 -2.53 -9.21
CA SER A 118 15.65 -3.21 -7.90
C SER A 118 14.43 -4.10 -7.65
N ASN A 119 14.61 -5.08 -6.77
CA ASN A 119 13.49 -5.78 -6.14
C ASN A 119 13.78 -5.95 -4.65
N GLN A 120 12.76 -5.76 -3.84
CA GLN A 120 12.89 -5.82 -2.39
C GLN A 120 11.64 -6.48 -1.80
N LEU A 121 11.87 -7.37 -0.82
CA LEU A 121 10.82 -7.91 0.02
C LEU A 121 10.77 -7.11 1.31
N PHE A 122 9.60 -6.66 1.67
CA PHE A 122 9.31 -5.92 2.89
C PHE A 122 8.41 -6.72 3.82
N LYS A 123 8.61 -6.54 5.13
CA LYS A 123 7.67 -6.93 6.17
C LYS A 123 6.93 -5.70 6.68
N THR A 124 5.62 -5.79 6.79
CA THR A 124 4.79 -4.73 7.40
C THR A 124 5.03 -4.68 8.90
N LEU A 125 5.41 -3.52 9.41
CA LEU A 125 5.55 -3.23 10.85
C LEU A 125 4.31 -2.54 11.40
N LEU A 126 3.75 -1.64 10.60
CA LEU A 126 2.54 -0.89 10.90
C LEU A 126 1.85 -0.53 9.60
N ALA A 127 0.53 -0.64 9.55
CA ALA A 127 -0.27 -0.10 8.46
C ALA A 127 -1.71 0.16 8.94
N GLY A 128 -2.43 1.00 8.21
CA GLY A 128 -3.82 1.32 8.48
C GLY A 128 -4.39 2.30 7.46
N GLY A 129 -5.61 2.74 7.71
CA GLY A 129 -6.37 3.56 6.76
C GLY A 129 -6.95 2.75 5.61
N ASP A 130 -7.75 3.40 4.77
CA ASP A 130 -8.33 2.79 3.57
C ASP A 130 -7.47 3.13 2.35
N TYR A 131 -6.71 2.16 1.87
CA TYR A 131 -5.85 2.30 0.70
C TYR A 131 -6.57 1.96 -0.62
N THR A 132 -7.82 1.49 -0.56
CA THR A 132 -8.56 1.04 -1.76
C THR A 132 -8.95 2.19 -2.68
N GLN A 133 -9.04 3.40 -2.14
CA GLN A 133 -9.41 4.61 -2.87
C GLN A 133 -8.22 5.55 -3.15
N ASP A 134 -7.03 5.13 -2.76
CA ASP A 134 -5.84 5.97 -2.93
C ASP A 134 -5.39 6.02 -4.39
N GLY A 135 -5.20 7.23 -4.91
CA GLY A 135 -4.66 7.49 -6.24
C GLY A 135 -3.24 8.05 -6.25
N ALA A 136 -2.74 8.50 -5.09
CA ALA A 136 -1.38 9.02 -4.96
C ALA A 136 -0.80 8.76 -3.57
N TYR A 137 0.54 8.63 -3.51
CA TYR A 137 1.28 8.37 -2.28
C TYR A 137 2.52 9.23 -2.18
N THR A 138 2.82 9.71 -0.97
CA THR A 138 4.20 10.09 -0.62
C THR A 138 4.89 8.89 0.00
N ILE A 139 6.11 8.59 -0.46
CA ILE A 139 6.92 7.45 -0.03
C ILE A 139 8.26 7.98 0.48
N TRP A 140 8.69 7.49 1.65
CA TRP A 140 9.98 7.80 2.25
C TRP A 140 10.80 6.54 2.41
N GLN A 141 11.99 6.51 1.83
CA GLN A 141 13.00 5.49 2.07
C GLN A 141 13.99 6.01 3.11
N MET A 142 14.23 5.22 4.16
CA MET A 142 14.98 5.72 5.31
C MET A 142 15.76 4.61 6.03
N SER A 143 16.82 4.99 6.74
CA SER A 143 17.46 4.16 7.74
C SER A 143 16.95 4.52 9.12
N ILE A 144 16.60 3.51 9.91
CA ILE A 144 16.11 3.64 11.29
C ILE A 144 17.04 2.82 12.19
N SER A 145 17.61 3.47 13.23
CA SER A 145 18.51 2.82 14.18
C SER A 145 17.81 2.27 15.43
N ASP A 146 16.61 2.78 15.76
CA ASP A 146 15.73 2.29 16.82
C ASP A 146 14.33 2.09 16.28
N GLU A 147 14.06 0.86 15.78
CA GLU A 147 12.79 0.50 15.14
C GLU A 147 11.60 0.64 16.10
N ALA A 148 11.75 0.17 17.34
CA ALA A 148 10.63 0.20 18.31
C ALA A 148 10.22 1.62 18.66
N ALA A 149 11.18 2.50 18.91
CA ALA A 149 10.91 3.92 19.19
C ALA A 149 10.29 4.62 17.96
N TYR A 150 10.76 4.29 16.74
CA TYR A 150 10.22 4.88 15.53
C TYR A 150 8.78 4.41 15.26
N VAL A 151 8.48 3.11 15.38
CA VAL A 151 7.12 2.55 15.22
C VAL A 151 6.15 3.25 16.15
N ALA A 152 6.49 3.36 17.46
CA ALA A 152 5.62 4.02 18.44
C ALA A 152 5.39 5.52 18.12
N ALA A 153 6.43 6.22 17.67
CA ALA A 153 6.31 7.63 17.28
C ALA A 153 5.48 7.81 16.00
N TYR A 154 5.65 6.92 15.02
CA TYR A 154 4.94 6.95 13.74
C TYR A 154 3.45 6.62 13.93
N GLU A 155 3.12 5.60 14.74
CA GLU A 155 1.74 5.27 15.10
C GLU A 155 1.02 6.45 15.73
N LYS A 156 1.66 7.10 16.72
CA LYS A 156 1.12 8.30 17.37
C LYS A 156 0.87 9.44 16.38
N LEU A 157 1.77 9.64 15.40
CA LEU A 157 1.59 10.63 14.34
C LEU A 157 0.37 10.29 13.49
N MET A 158 0.25 9.03 13.00
CA MET A 158 -0.84 8.61 12.12
C MET A 158 -2.21 8.76 12.81
N VAL A 159 -2.32 8.33 14.06
CA VAL A 159 -3.55 8.50 14.87
C VAL A 159 -3.93 9.99 14.98
N SER A 160 -2.97 10.89 15.22
CA SER A 160 -3.24 12.33 15.29
C SER A 160 -3.68 12.89 13.95
N GLN A 161 -3.01 12.53 12.85
CA GLN A 161 -3.33 13.03 11.52
C GLN A 161 -4.70 12.56 11.02
N ILE A 162 -5.08 11.32 11.31
CA ILE A 162 -6.42 10.80 11.03
C ILE A 162 -7.47 11.59 11.81
N LYS A 163 -7.25 11.78 13.11
CA LYS A 163 -8.17 12.54 13.98
C LYS A 163 -8.35 13.99 13.52
N GLU A 164 -7.30 14.60 13.00
CA GLU A 164 -7.28 15.98 12.50
C GLU A 164 -7.83 16.08 11.04
N GLY A 165 -8.16 14.96 10.40
CA GLY A 165 -8.63 14.90 9.00
C GLY A 165 -7.56 15.24 7.97
N ILE A 166 -6.27 15.20 8.36
CA ILE A 166 -5.13 15.47 7.47
C ILE A 166 -4.81 14.23 6.63
N LEU A 167 -4.84 13.04 7.25
CA LEU A 167 -4.64 11.77 6.58
C LEU A 167 -5.99 11.07 6.43
N ASN A 168 -6.39 10.82 5.17
CA ASN A 168 -7.66 10.16 4.83
C ASN A 168 -7.46 8.88 4.00
N GLY A 169 -6.24 8.56 3.62
CA GLY A 169 -5.87 7.38 2.84
C GLY A 169 -5.11 6.34 3.68
N GLY A 170 -4.59 5.34 2.99
CA GLY A 170 -3.75 4.31 3.57
C GLY A 170 -2.39 4.84 4.01
N TYR A 171 -1.83 4.23 5.02
CA TYR A 171 -0.47 4.51 5.49
C TYR A 171 0.21 3.24 5.95
N GLY A 172 1.54 3.25 5.96
CA GLY A 172 2.29 2.12 6.48
C GLY A 172 3.75 2.42 6.71
N LEU A 173 4.35 1.52 7.47
CA LEU A 173 5.78 1.42 7.71
C LEU A 173 6.20 -0.02 7.43
N TRP A 174 7.13 -0.18 6.52
CA TRP A 174 7.68 -1.46 6.10
C TRP A 174 9.17 -1.53 6.44
N ARG A 175 9.63 -2.72 6.83
CA ARG A 175 11.04 -3.03 7.01
C ARG A 175 11.53 -3.89 5.84
N VAL A 176 12.73 -3.61 5.30
CA VAL A 176 13.39 -4.45 4.31
C VAL A 176 13.69 -5.82 4.93
N GLN A 177 13.15 -6.89 4.33
CA GLN A 177 13.35 -8.28 4.74
C GLN A 177 14.36 -9.00 3.83
N GLY A 178 14.43 -8.61 2.56
CA GLY A 178 15.34 -9.17 1.58
C GLY A 178 15.54 -8.24 0.38
N GLY A 179 16.59 -8.47 -0.41
CA GLY A 179 16.91 -7.64 -1.59
C GLY A 179 17.51 -6.29 -1.23
N ALA A 180 18.02 -6.11 -0.01
CA ALA A 180 18.67 -4.86 0.39
C ALA A 180 19.96 -4.65 -0.40
N ASN A 181 19.94 -3.68 -1.29
CA ASN A 181 21.10 -3.24 -2.08
C ASN A 181 21.39 -1.74 -1.86
N SER A 182 20.71 -1.11 -0.93
CA SER A 182 20.71 0.31 -0.66
C SER A 182 20.97 0.62 0.80
N ASP A 183 21.27 1.87 1.07
CA ASP A 183 21.53 2.37 2.42
C ASP A 183 20.27 2.45 3.30
N PHE A 184 19.07 2.19 2.76
CA PHE A 184 17.85 2.27 3.55
C PHE A 184 17.40 0.90 4.08
N THR A 185 16.77 0.93 5.25
CA THR A 185 16.28 -0.26 5.96
C THR A 185 14.75 -0.30 6.06
N HIS A 186 14.11 0.84 5.87
CA HIS A 186 12.67 1.00 6.04
C HIS A 186 12.07 1.88 4.95
N MET A 187 10.79 1.66 4.68
CA MET A 187 9.97 2.48 3.81
C MET A 187 8.69 2.87 4.56
N ALA A 188 8.40 4.16 4.64
CA ALA A 188 7.10 4.65 5.10
C ALA A 188 6.33 5.24 3.92
N PHE A 189 5.00 5.19 3.99
CA PHE A 189 4.13 5.77 2.97
C PHE A 189 2.86 6.34 3.58
N ALA A 190 2.31 7.36 2.92
CA ALA A 190 1.01 7.92 3.22
C ALA A 190 0.28 8.24 1.92
N GLY A 191 -0.95 7.76 1.80
CA GLY A 191 -1.78 7.85 0.62
C GLY A 191 -2.86 8.93 0.70
N ALA A 192 -3.35 9.31 -0.46
CA ALA A 192 -4.52 10.15 -0.65
C ALA A 192 -5.26 9.73 -1.93
N LYS A 193 -6.54 10.08 -2.02
CA LYS A 193 -7.37 9.74 -3.19
C LYS A 193 -6.80 10.25 -4.52
N ASP A 194 -6.03 11.33 -4.52
CA ASP A 194 -5.41 11.93 -5.70
C ASP A 194 -4.25 12.86 -5.33
N MET A 195 -3.47 13.24 -6.32
CA MET A 195 -2.33 14.15 -6.20
C MET A 195 -2.72 15.52 -5.62
N ALA A 196 -3.89 16.07 -5.99
CA ALA A 196 -4.33 17.38 -5.50
C ALA A 196 -4.60 17.34 -4.00
N THR A 197 -5.24 16.27 -3.53
CA THR A 197 -5.47 16.03 -2.09
C THR A 197 -4.15 15.82 -1.34
N LEU A 198 -3.23 15.04 -1.91
CA LEU A 198 -1.91 14.78 -1.32
C LEU A 198 -1.12 16.09 -1.13
N LEU A 199 -1.16 16.98 -2.11
CA LEU A 199 -0.42 18.25 -2.12
C LEU A 199 -1.15 19.39 -1.37
N SER A 200 -2.42 19.24 -1.02
CA SER A 200 -3.18 20.30 -0.32
C SER A 200 -2.72 20.50 1.12
N ASN A 201 -2.16 19.48 1.76
CA ASN A 201 -1.69 19.51 3.15
C ASN A 201 -0.25 20.00 3.25
N THR A 202 0.01 21.25 2.84
CA THR A 202 1.36 21.82 2.74
C THR A 202 1.93 22.32 4.07
N ASN A 203 1.08 22.60 5.06
CA ASN A 203 1.54 23.08 6.35
C ASN A 203 1.72 21.91 7.33
N PRO A 204 2.91 21.74 7.92
CA PRO A 204 3.14 20.66 8.86
C PRO A 204 2.29 20.86 10.12
N SER A 205 1.51 19.85 10.50
CA SER A 205 0.75 19.86 11.76
C SER A 205 1.71 19.89 12.95
N LYS A 206 1.19 20.31 14.10
CA LYS A 206 1.98 20.24 15.36
C LYS A 206 2.45 18.81 15.64
N ALA A 207 1.57 17.81 15.41
CA ALA A 207 1.90 16.40 15.59
C ALA A 207 3.07 15.97 14.69
N PHE A 208 3.10 16.43 13.43
CA PHE A 208 4.21 16.14 12.52
C PHE A 208 5.53 16.79 12.97
N LEU A 209 5.50 18.03 13.45
CA LEU A 209 6.69 18.71 13.97
C LEU A 209 7.22 18.03 15.24
N ASP A 210 6.33 17.59 16.13
CA ASP A 210 6.71 16.85 17.35
C ASP A 210 7.28 15.47 17.00
N PHE A 211 6.69 14.78 16.02
CA PHE A 211 7.24 13.54 15.47
C PHE A 211 8.65 13.72 14.91
N GLN A 212 8.87 14.73 14.06
CA GLN A 212 10.19 15.01 13.51
C GLN A 212 11.26 15.20 14.59
N LYS A 213 10.94 15.92 15.66
CA LYS A 213 11.84 16.09 16.80
C LYS A 213 12.13 14.78 17.51
N THR A 214 11.09 13.96 17.71
CA THR A 214 11.20 12.66 18.41
C THR A 214 12.12 11.70 17.66
N VAL A 215 12.06 11.68 16.32
CA VAL A 215 12.82 10.71 15.51
C VAL A 215 14.12 11.26 14.92
N ALA A 216 14.48 12.52 15.18
CA ALA A 216 15.62 13.18 14.56
C ALA A 216 16.96 12.45 14.78
N GLY A 217 17.15 11.81 15.94
CA GLY A 217 18.38 11.08 16.29
C GLY A 217 18.40 9.62 15.84
N ILE A 218 17.27 9.07 15.39
CA ILE A 218 17.11 7.64 15.07
C ILE A 218 16.72 7.39 13.62
N ARG A 219 16.48 8.44 12.82
CA ARG A 219 16.06 8.35 11.42
C ARG A 219 16.97 9.18 10.51
N LYS A 220 17.34 8.57 9.38
CA LYS A 220 17.93 9.26 8.23
C LYS A 220 17.05 9.00 7.01
N VAL A 221 16.43 10.03 6.44
CA VAL A 221 15.71 9.95 5.16
C VAL A 221 16.73 10.01 4.03
N HIS A 222 16.71 9.01 3.15
CA HIS A 222 17.57 8.95 1.96
C HIS A 222 16.83 9.49 0.74
N ARG A 223 15.53 9.20 0.65
CA ARG A 223 14.71 9.54 -0.50
C ARG A 223 13.26 9.81 -0.08
N GLN A 224 12.64 10.74 -0.80
CA GLN A 224 11.20 10.99 -0.76
C GLN A 224 10.68 11.11 -2.18
N ASN A 225 9.67 10.32 -2.52
CA ASN A 225 9.01 10.39 -3.82
C ASN A 225 7.52 10.66 -3.65
N ILE A 226 6.91 11.05 -4.78
CA ILE A 226 5.46 11.02 -4.95
C ILE A 226 5.15 10.08 -6.12
N ASN A 227 4.32 9.09 -5.85
CA ASN A 227 3.90 8.10 -6.83
C ASN A 227 2.40 8.19 -7.06
N THR A 228 1.94 7.90 -8.28
CA THR A 228 0.52 7.81 -8.63
C THR A 228 0.14 6.38 -8.96
N VAL A 229 -1.04 5.96 -8.53
CA VAL A 229 -1.58 4.64 -8.85
C VAL A 229 -1.98 4.61 -10.32
N VAL A 230 -1.48 3.62 -11.04
CA VAL A 230 -1.81 3.36 -12.45
C VAL A 230 -2.90 2.29 -12.55
N ALA A 231 -2.77 1.22 -11.76
CA ALA A 231 -3.75 0.13 -11.70
C ALA A 231 -3.64 -0.67 -10.41
N ASP A 232 -4.78 -1.20 -9.96
CA ASP A 232 -4.91 -2.28 -8.98
C ASP A 232 -5.43 -3.54 -9.71
N LEU A 233 -4.76 -4.71 -9.49
CA LEU A 233 -4.95 -5.93 -10.27
C LEU A 233 -5.17 -7.18 -9.37
#